data_dadb62fee2fab3f5798be1d2073b38c5
#
_entry.id   dadb62fee2fab3f5798be1d2073b38c5
#
_cell.length_a   1.000
_cell.length_b   1.000
_cell.length_c   1.000
_cell.angle_alpha   90.00
_cell.angle_beta   90.00
_cell.angle_gamma   90.00
#
_symmetry.space_group_name_H-M   'P 1'
#
loop_
_entity.id
_entity.type
_entity.pdbx_description
1 polymer ?
#
loop_
_entity_poly.entity_id
_entity_poly.type
_entity_poly.pdbx_seq_one_letter_code
_entity_poly.pdbx_strand_id
1 'polypeptide(L)'
;YTELMQLPIRKPGKYTHLKPDQHLTRAKYDELKNKLDRLKFNRPRLAEEVKKYASDGDFSENAAYQIAKGRLRGMNQKILELEDHLKRAVIIKPVKNTGTVQLGSSVTVEISGKQKTYLILGSSETDPQSGIISHRSSLGSALMGHSAGDKIKIKLVDREVEYRIIKIE
;
A
#
# COMPACT_ATOMS: atom_id res chain seq x y z
N TYR A 1 0.79 -40.41 -25.94
CA TYR A 1 1.77 -39.42 -25.45
C TYR A 1 1.05 -38.09 -25.36
N THR A 2 0.63 -37.75 -24.16
CA THR A 2 -0.04 -36.45 -23.86
C THR A 2 1.06 -35.48 -23.49
N GLU A 3 1.49 -34.65 -24.43
CA GLU A 3 2.34 -33.48 -24.11
C GLU A 3 1.53 -32.55 -23.22
N LEU A 4 1.90 -32.48 -21.94
CA LEU A 4 1.45 -31.46 -21.03
C LEU A 4 1.94 -30.09 -21.54
N MET A 5 1.05 -29.32 -22.14
CA MET A 5 1.30 -27.92 -22.46
C MET A 5 1.74 -27.20 -21.18
N GLN A 6 3.03 -27.00 -21.02
CA GLN A 6 3.58 -26.18 -19.94
C GLN A 6 3.23 -24.72 -20.23
N LEU A 7 2.32 -24.16 -19.43
CA LEU A 7 2.06 -22.72 -19.45
C LEU A 7 3.37 -21.98 -19.14
N PRO A 8 3.75 -20.98 -19.95
CA PRO A 8 4.99 -20.24 -19.70
C PRO A 8 4.93 -19.58 -18.32
N ILE A 9 5.86 -19.95 -17.45
CA ILE A 9 6.03 -19.35 -16.13
C ILE A 9 6.50 -17.91 -16.35
N ARG A 10 5.64 -16.94 -16.07
CA ARG A 10 5.97 -15.52 -16.14
C ARG A 10 7.08 -15.22 -15.15
N LYS A 11 8.23 -14.73 -15.62
CA LYS A 11 9.32 -14.32 -14.72
C LYS A 11 8.80 -13.31 -13.70
N PRO A 12 9.07 -13.49 -12.40
CA PRO A 12 8.65 -12.55 -11.39
C PRO A 12 9.24 -11.16 -11.68
N GLY A 13 8.41 -10.13 -11.64
CA GLY A 13 8.86 -8.76 -11.84
C GLY A 13 9.77 -8.31 -10.69
N LYS A 14 10.58 -7.26 -10.94
CA LYS A 14 11.55 -6.68 -9.98
C LYS A 14 10.98 -6.42 -8.57
N TYR A 15 9.67 -6.23 -8.46
CA TYR A 15 8.97 -5.88 -7.22
C TYR A 15 8.16 -7.02 -6.60
N THR A 16 8.16 -8.21 -7.19
CA THR A 16 7.33 -9.35 -6.77
C THR A 16 7.75 -9.90 -5.39
N HIS A 17 8.99 -9.66 -4.97
CA HIS A 17 9.54 -10.15 -3.69
C HIS A 17 9.53 -9.11 -2.57
N LEU A 18 9.05 -7.89 -2.83
CA LEU A 18 8.95 -6.88 -1.79
C LEU A 18 7.80 -7.25 -0.85
N LYS A 19 8.14 -7.56 0.40
CA LYS A 19 7.13 -7.77 1.45
C LYS A 19 6.28 -6.51 1.58
N PRO A 20 4.93 -6.63 1.58
CA PRO A 20 4.04 -5.50 1.80
C PRO A 20 4.43 -4.78 3.10
N ASP A 21 4.33 -3.47 3.09
CA ASP A 21 4.55 -2.67 4.29
C ASP A 21 3.39 -2.90 5.27
N GLN A 22 3.73 -3.19 6.50
CA GLN A 22 2.76 -3.52 7.54
C GLN A 22 2.39 -2.31 8.41
N HIS A 23 3.12 -1.20 8.28
CA HIS A 23 2.93 -0.02 9.10
C HIS A 23 1.76 0.81 8.59
N LEU A 24 0.78 1.04 9.47
CA LEU A 24 -0.43 1.81 9.18
C LEU A 24 -0.70 2.80 10.31
N THR A 25 -1.21 3.98 9.97
CA THR A 25 -1.85 4.84 10.98
C THR A 25 -3.13 4.18 11.49
N ARG A 26 -3.58 4.59 12.67
CA ARG A 26 -4.86 4.11 13.21
C ARG A 26 -6.02 4.45 12.28
N ALA A 27 -6.03 5.65 11.70
CA ALA A 27 -7.05 6.09 10.76
C ALA A 27 -7.12 5.20 9.52
N LYS A 28 -5.95 4.84 8.94
CA LYS A 28 -5.88 3.96 7.77
C LYS A 28 -6.30 2.53 8.09
N TYR A 29 -5.92 2.03 9.25
CA TYR A 29 -6.38 0.72 9.71
C TYR A 29 -7.91 0.67 9.80
N ASP A 30 -8.53 1.67 10.42
CA ASP A 30 -9.99 1.74 10.57
C ASP A 30 -10.69 1.92 9.21
N GLU A 31 -10.11 2.71 8.28
CA GLU A 31 -10.59 2.82 6.89
C GLU A 31 -10.59 1.46 6.17
N LEU A 32 -9.48 0.72 6.25
CA LEU A 32 -9.35 -0.60 5.61
C LEU A 32 -10.27 -1.63 6.24
N LYS A 33 -10.47 -1.58 7.56
CA LYS A 33 -11.41 -2.43 8.28
C LYS A 33 -12.85 -2.17 7.83
N ASN A 34 -13.26 -0.91 7.76
CA ASN A 34 -14.58 -0.53 7.25
C ASN A 34 -14.79 -0.98 5.80
N LYS A 35 -13.74 -0.91 4.96
CA LYS A 35 -13.78 -1.40 3.59
C LYS A 35 -13.95 -2.92 3.54
N LEU A 36 -13.26 -3.66 4.38
CA LEU A 36 -13.40 -5.11 4.52
C LEU A 36 -14.83 -5.50 4.92
N ASP A 37 -15.38 -4.82 5.92
CA ASP A 37 -16.74 -5.09 6.42
C ASP A 37 -17.79 -4.83 5.33
N ARG A 38 -17.66 -3.76 4.53
CA ARG A 38 -18.50 -3.49 3.35
C ARG A 38 -18.41 -4.58 2.29
N LEU A 39 -17.21 -5.08 2.01
CA LEU A 39 -17.04 -6.17 1.04
C LEU A 39 -17.69 -7.47 1.53
N LYS A 40 -17.51 -7.82 2.82
CA LYS A 40 -18.14 -8.97 3.44
C LYS A 40 -19.66 -8.87 3.44
N PHE A 41 -20.20 -7.70 3.73
CA PHE A 41 -21.64 -7.43 3.68
C PHE A 41 -22.22 -7.59 2.28
N ASN A 42 -21.51 -7.15 1.24
CA ASN A 42 -21.99 -7.23 -0.15
C ASN A 42 -21.77 -8.60 -0.81
N ARG A 43 -20.87 -9.43 -0.26
CA ARG A 43 -20.52 -10.74 -0.82
C ARG A 43 -21.70 -11.69 -1.00
N PRO A 44 -22.62 -11.85 -0.04
CA PRO A 44 -23.79 -12.74 -0.19
C PRO A 44 -24.66 -12.37 -1.39
N ARG A 45 -24.92 -11.08 -1.60
CA ARG A 45 -25.71 -10.59 -2.73
C ARG A 45 -25.06 -10.99 -4.07
N LEU A 46 -23.74 -10.85 -4.18
CA LEU A 46 -23.02 -11.27 -5.38
C LEU A 46 -23.05 -12.79 -5.59
N ALA A 47 -23.01 -13.55 -4.51
CA ALA A 47 -23.13 -15.02 -4.56
C ALA A 47 -24.52 -15.46 -5.05
N GLU A 48 -25.59 -14.79 -4.60
CA GLU A 48 -26.94 -15.03 -5.08
C GLU A 48 -27.11 -14.64 -6.56
N GLU A 49 -26.47 -13.56 -7.01
CA GLU A 49 -26.46 -13.16 -8.43
C GLU A 49 -25.82 -14.25 -9.28
N VAL A 50 -24.66 -14.80 -8.85
CA VAL A 50 -24.01 -15.93 -9.55
C VAL A 50 -24.91 -17.14 -9.59
N LYS A 51 -25.57 -17.49 -8.48
CA LYS A 51 -26.49 -18.63 -8.39
C LYS A 51 -27.69 -18.46 -9.34
N LYS A 52 -28.26 -17.27 -9.40
CA LYS A 52 -29.35 -16.94 -10.32
C LYS A 52 -28.94 -17.19 -11.79
N TYR A 53 -27.81 -16.62 -12.22
CA TYR A 53 -27.35 -16.83 -13.59
C TYR A 53 -26.91 -18.26 -13.88
N ALA A 54 -26.52 -19.03 -12.87
CA ALA A 54 -26.20 -20.44 -13.02
C ALA A 54 -27.43 -21.31 -13.31
N SER A 55 -28.64 -20.89 -12.87
CA SER A 55 -29.89 -21.61 -13.14
C SER A 55 -30.50 -21.30 -14.51
N ASP A 56 -30.03 -20.26 -15.20
CA ASP A 56 -30.66 -19.74 -16.42
C ASP A 56 -30.15 -20.39 -17.74
N GLY A 57 -29.38 -21.51 -17.69
CA GLY A 57 -29.04 -22.28 -18.90
C GLY A 57 -27.57 -22.72 -19.02
N ASP A 58 -27.10 -22.94 -20.25
CA ASP A 58 -25.78 -23.47 -20.55
C ASP A 58 -24.65 -22.55 -20.09
N PHE A 59 -23.77 -23.06 -19.21
CA PHE A 59 -22.69 -22.32 -18.59
C PHE A 59 -21.63 -21.81 -19.59
N SER A 60 -21.48 -22.47 -20.73
CA SER A 60 -20.44 -22.15 -21.71
C SER A 60 -20.73 -20.88 -22.49
N GLU A 61 -22.02 -20.57 -22.74
CA GLU A 61 -22.45 -19.41 -23.52
C GLU A 61 -23.09 -18.29 -22.66
N ASN A 62 -23.23 -18.51 -21.35
CA ASN A 62 -23.83 -17.57 -20.43
C ASN A 62 -22.82 -16.48 -20.00
N ALA A 63 -22.71 -15.41 -20.80
CA ALA A 63 -21.82 -14.29 -20.51
C ALA A 63 -22.13 -13.61 -19.15
N ALA A 64 -23.40 -13.52 -18.77
CA ALA A 64 -23.81 -12.92 -17.49
C ALA A 64 -23.27 -13.72 -16.30
N TYR A 65 -23.35 -15.07 -16.36
CA TYR A 65 -22.77 -15.96 -15.37
C TYR A 65 -21.24 -15.76 -15.24
N GLN A 66 -20.52 -15.73 -16.38
CA GLN A 66 -19.07 -15.56 -16.37
C GLN A 66 -18.66 -14.22 -15.76
N ILE A 67 -19.38 -13.15 -16.07
CA ILE A 67 -19.14 -11.82 -15.50
C ILE A 67 -19.42 -11.81 -13.99
N ALA A 68 -20.55 -12.34 -13.53
CA ALA A 68 -20.91 -12.41 -12.12
C ALA A 68 -19.92 -13.24 -11.32
N LYS A 69 -19.53 -14.41 -11.85
CA LYS A 69 -18.48 -15.28 -11.27
C LYS A 69 -17.14 -14.57 -11.17
N GLY A 70 -16.74 -13.84 -12.21
CA GLY A 70 -15.52 -13.01 -12.20
C GLY A 70 -15.54 -11.94 -11.12
N ARG A 71 -16.67 -11.23 -10.96
CA ARG A 71 -16.87 -10.23 -9.90
C ARG A 71 -16.80 -10.85 -8.50
N LEU A 72 -17.45 -11.97 -8.26
CA LEU A 72 -17.41 -12.68 -6.98
C LEU A 72 -15.99 -13.14 -6.65
N ARG A 73 -15.29 -13.72 -7.63
CA ARG A 73 -13.88 -14.12 -7.47
C ARG A 73 -12.98 -12.94 -7.10
N GLY A 74 -13.13 -11.81 -7.80
CA GLY A 74 -12.37 -10.57 -7.52
C GLY A 74 -12.68 -10.01 -6.13
N MET A 75 -13.95 -10.06 -5.69
CA MET A 75 -14.34 -9.64 -4.34
C MET A 75 -13.74 -10.55 -3.27
N ASN A 76 -13.80 -11.88 -3.44
CA ASN A 76 -13.20 -12.82 -2.50
C ASN A 76 -11.68 -12.61 -2.38
N GLN A 77 -10.99 -12.39 -3.50
CA GLN A 77 -9.57 -12.08 -3.49
C GLN A 77 -9.26 -10.80 -2.69
N LYS A 78 -10.02 -9.73 -2.90
CA LYS A 78 -9.86 -8.48 -2.14
C LYS A 78 -10.13 -8.65 -0.65
N ILE A 79 -11.10 -9.47 -0.26
CA ILE A 79 -11.38 -9.80 1.14
C ILE A 79 -10.17 -10.48 1.76
N LEU A 80 -9.62 -11.52 1.12
CA LEU A 80 -8.45 -12.24 1.61
C LEU A 80 -7.23 -11.33 1.75
N GLU A 81 -6.97 -10.48 0.76
CA GLU A 81 -5.86 -9.52 0.78
C GLU A 81 -5.99 -8.52 1.93
N LEU A 82 -7.19 -7.98 2.16
CA LEU A 82 -7.45 -7.04 3.25
C LEU A 82 -7.36 -7.73 4.62
N GLU A 83 -7.89 -8.94 4.77
CA GLU A 83 -7.77 -9.72 6.01
C GLU A 83 -6.32 -9.99 6.37
N ASP A 84 -5.52 -10.43 5.39
CA ASP A 84 -4.10 -10.70 5.59
C ASP A 84 -3.32 -9.41 5.90
N HIS A 85 -3.62 -8.31 5.22
CA HIS A 85 -2.99 -7.02 5.48
C HIS A 85 -3.33 -6.50 6.89
N LEU A 86 -4.59 -6.53 7.29
CA LEU A 86 -5.04 -6.09 8.62
C LEU A 86 -4.49 -7.00 9.73
N LYS A 87 -4.40 -8.31 9.49
CA LYS A 87 -3.83 -9.27 10.46
C LYS A 87 -2.35 -8.99 10.76
N ARG A 88 -1.61 -8.52 9.75
CA ARG A 88 -0.17 -8.20 9.87
C ARG A 88 0.11 -6.73 10.16
N ALA A 89 -0.93 -5.90 10.27
CA ALA A 89 -0.78 -4.47 10.45
C ALA A 89 -0.10 -4.11 11.79
N VAL A 90 0.88 -3.22 11.71
CA VAL A 90 1.55 -2.62 12.86
C VAL A 90 1.12 -1.16 12.93
N ILE A 91 0.40 -0.80 13.99
CA ILE A 91 -0.09 0.56 14.16
C ILE A 91 1.06 1.51 14.52
N ILE A 92 1.25 2.53 13.69
CA ILE A 92 2.19 3.63 13.97
C ILE A 92 1.70 4.37 15.20
N LYS A 93 2.54 4.41 16.25
CA LYS A 93 2.25 5.17 17.46
C LYS A 93 2.60 6.64 17.24
N PRO A 94 1.87 7.58 17.88
CA PRO A 94 2.28 8.97 17.88
C PRO A 94 3.73 9.11 18.35
N VAL A 95 4.54 9.83 17.59
CA VAL A 95 5.96 10.01 17.91
C VAL A 95 6.07 10.96 19.08
N LYS A 96 6.74 10.53 20.16
CA LYS A 96 7.27 11.46 21.17
C LYS A 96 8.52 12.08 20.59
N ASN A 97 8.67 13.39 20.70
CA ASN A 97 9.84 14.13 20.19
C ASN A 97 11.14 13.57 20.81
N THR A 98 11.78 12.66 20.10
CA THR A 98 13.03 11.99 20.53
C THR A 98 14.27 12.67 19.96
N GLY A 99 14.08 13.78 19.22
CA GLY A 99 15.17 14.50 18.54
C GLY A 99 15.65 13.82 17.24
N THR A 100 15.17 12.61 16.95
CA THR A 100 15.52 11.87 15.73
C THR A 100 14.28 11.56 14.89
N VAL A 101 14.46 11.51 13.57
CA VAL A 101 13.40 11.18 12.62
C VAL A 101 12.98 9.71 12.77
N GLN A 102 11.71 9.48 13.03
CA GLN A 102 11.10 8.16 13.18
C GLN A 102 9.88 8.02 12.27
N LEU A 103 9.38 6.80 12.16
CA LEU A 103 8.12 6.54 11.48
C LEU A 103 6.97 7.26 12.22
N GLY A 104 6.21 8.09 11.51
CA GLY A 104 5.19 8.97 12.08
C GLY A 104 5.67 10.40 12.33
N SER A 105 6.96 10.71 12.15
CA SER A 105 7.49 12.07 12.30
C SER A 105 7.10 12.97 11.13
N SER A 106 6.83 14.24 11.47
CA SER A 106 6.75 15.33 10.50
C SER A 106 8.11 16.03 10.45
N VAL A 107 8.76 16.04 9.29
CA VAL A 107 10.12 16.54 9.12
C VAL A 107 10.13 17.70 8.14
N THR A 108 10.56 18.86 8.62
CA THR A 108 10.79 20.04 7.78
C THR A 108 12.24 20.04 7.31
N VAL A 109 12.44 20.04 6.00
CA VAL A 109 13.76 20.09 5.36
C VAL A 109 13.91 21.32 4.49
N GLU A 110 15.13 21.81 4.35
CA GLU A 110 15.50 22.87 3.43
C GLU A 110 16.21 22.27 2.20
N ILE A 111 15.78 22.71 1.01
CA ILE A 111 16.31 22.32 -0.28
C ILE A 111 16.54 23.60 -1.10
N SER A 112 17.76 23.93 -1.43
CA SER A 112 18.06 25.11 -2.25
C SER A 112 17.42 26.41 -1.72
N GLY A 113 17.41 26.61 -0.39
CA GLY A 113 16.81 27.77 0.27
C GLY A 113 15.28 27.72 0.41
N LYS A 114 14.61 26.67 -0.03
CA LYS A 114 13.16 26.48 0.15
C LYS A 114 12.89 25.41 1.21
N GLN A 115 11.97 25.70 2.10
CA GLN A 115 11.53 24.73 3.11
C GLN A 115 10.37 23.88 2.60
N LYS A 116 10.40 22.60 2.94
CA LYS A 116 9.33 21.65 2.65
C LYS A 116 9.17 20.68 3.80
N THR A 117 7.91 20.42 4.18
CA THR A 117 7.59 19.51 5.26
C THR A 117 7.10 18.17 4.68
N TYR A 118 7.61 17.09 5.25
CA TYR A 118 7.22 15.72 4.90
C TYR A 118 6.77 14.96 6.13
N LEU A 119 5.64 14.26 6.00
CA LEU A 119 5.17 13.30 6.99
C LEU A 119 5.63 11.91 6.56
N ILE A 120 6.35 11.20 7.43
CA ILE A 120 6.90 9.87 7.11
C ILE A 120 5.98 8.79 7.63
N LEU A 121 5.34 8.07 6.71
CA LEU A 121 4.38 6.99 7.03
C LEU A 121 4.75 5.67 6.35
N GLY A 122 3.85 4.69 6.47
CA GLY A 122 3.90 3.44 5.74
C GLY A 122 3.61 3.62 4.25
N SER A 123 4.04 2.64 3.43
CA SER A 123 3.91 2.73 1.98
C SER A 123 2.47 2.74 1.47
N SER A 124 1.52 2.25 2.29
CA SER A 124 0.09 2.22 1.97
C SER A 124 -0.61 3.57 2.09
N GLU A 125 0.05 4.56 2.68
CA GLU A 125 -0.50 5.90 2.96
C GLU A 125 0.25 7.02 2.24
N THR A 126 1.11 6.66 1.30
CA THR A 126 1.94 7.62 0.55
C THR A 126 1.09 8.52 -0.33
N ASP A 127 1.23 9.83 -0.13
CA ASP A 127 0.65 10.88 -0.97
C ASP A 127 1.67 12.02 -1.16
N PRO A 128 2.48 11.96 -2.24
CA PRO A 128 3.51 12.96 -2.49
C PRO A 128 2.99 14.38 -2.69
N GLN A 129 1.74 14.54 -3.14
CA GLN A 129 1.14 15.86 -3.32
C GLN A 129 0.85 16.55 -1.98
N SER A 130 0.41 15.79 -1.00
CA SER A 130 0.19 16.24 0.38
C SER A 130 1.46 16.20 1.25
N GLY A 131 2.63 15.87 0.68
CA GLY A 131 3.87 15.78 1.43
C GLY A 131 4.01 14.49 2.27
N ILE A 132 3.17 13.48 2.06
CA ILE A 132 3.25 12.20 2.77
C ILE A 132 4.15 11.25 1.99
N ILE A 133 5.26 10.84 2.61
CA ILE A 133 6.24 9.96 1.99
C ILE A 133 6.39 8.64 2.75
N SER A 134 6.71 7.58 2.01
CA SER A 134 7.03 6.29 2.62
C SER A 134 8.41 6.31 3.28
N HIS A 135 8.54 5.72 4.48
CA HIS A 135 9.83 5.46 5.11
C HIS A 135 10.74 4.57 4.25
N ARG A 136 10.20 3.83 3.27
CA ARG A 136 10.95 3.01 2.30
C ARG A 136 11.33 3.74 1.03
N SER A 137 10.82 4.97 0.82
CA SER A 137 11.21 5.80 -0.33
C SER A 137 12.67 6.26 -0.19
N SER A 138 13.31 6.67 -1.29
CA SER A 138 14.68 7.16 -1.28
C SER A 138 14.87 8.32 -0.30
N LEU A 139 13.91 9.27 -0.25
CA LEU A 139 13.95 10.40 0.67
C LEU A 139 13.61 9.95 2.10
N GLY A 140 12.53 9.18 2.29
CA GLY A 140 12.12 8.72 3.62
C GLY A 140 13.19 7.88 4.29
N SER A 141 13.79 6.90 3.58
CA SER A 141 14.84 6.06 4.14
C SER A 141 16.13 6.84 4.47
N ALA A 142 16.44 7.88 3.70
CA ALA A 142 17.60 8.74 3.97
C ALA A 142 17.36 9.68 5.15
N LEU A 143 16.11 10.07 5.44
CA LEU A 143 15.76 10.90 6.60
C LEU A 143 15.72 10.12 7.91
N MET A 144 15.33 8.83 7.88
CA MET A 144 15.17 8.01 9.08
C MET A 144 16.43 7.97 9.94
N GLY A 145 16.25 8.19 11.25
CA GLY A 145 17.32 8.16 12.26
C GLY A 145 18.17 9.41 12.37
N HIS A 146 18.04 10.37 11.44
CA HIS A 146 18.75 11.65 11.49
C HIS A 146 18.10 12.64 12.46
N SER A 147 18.88 13.65 12.87
CA SER A 147 18.48 14.69 13.82
C SER A 147 18.30 16.06 13.12
N ALA A 148 17.65 17.00 13.83
CA ALA A 148 17.58 18.38 13.36
C ALA A 148 18.99 18.98 13.26
N GLY A 149 19.26 19.66 12.16
CA GLY A 149 20.59 20.21 11.81
C GLY A 149 21.39 19.32 10.85
N ASP A 150 21.07 18.04 10.73
CA ASP A 150 21.77 17.11 9.85
C ASP A 150 21.56 17.47 8.36
N LYS A 151 22.59 17.18 7.58
CA LYS A 151 22.57 17.30 6.11
C LYS A 151 22.64 15.91 5.52
N ILE A 152 21.71 15.60 4.64
CA ILE A 152 21.67 14.33 3.92
C ILE A 152 21.77 14.58 2.42
N LYS A 153 22.48 13.72 1.70
CA LYS A 153 22.62 13.76 0.25
C LYS A 153 21.89 12.58 -0.35
N ILE A 154 21.03 12.86 -1.30
CA ILE A 154 20.27 11.85 -2.03
C ILE A 154 20.66 11.90 -3.50
N LYS A 155 21.15 10.78 -4.00
CA LYS A 155 21.47 10.62 -5.41
C LYS A 155 20.19 10.28 -6.18
N LEU A 156 19.71 11.23 -6.97
CA LEU A 156 18.69 11.01 -7.98
C LEU A 156 19.35 10.55 -9.27
N VAL A 157 18.57 10.13 -10.27
CA VAL A 157 19.08 9.56 -11.52
C VAL A 157 20.10 10.48 -12.18
N ASP A 158 19.85 11.81 -12.22
CA ASP A 158 20.62 12.78 -12.96
C ASP A 158 21.38 13.81 -12.08
N ARG A 159 21.14 13.80 -10.77
CA ARG A 159 21.74 14.79 -9.85
C ARG A 159 21.77 14.32 -8.41
N GLU A 160 22.67 14.88 -7.63
CA GLU A 160 22.71 14.77 -6.18
C GLU A 160 22.00 16.00 -5.58
N VAL A 161 21.11 15.76 -4.61
CA VAL A 161 20.37 16.82 -3.92
C VAL A 161 20.68 16.74 -2.43
N GLU A 162 21.12 17.88 -1.86
CA GLU A 162 21.36 18.01 -0.43
C GLU A 162 20.10 18.53 0.25
N TYR A 163 19.69 17.82 1.32
CA TYR A 163 18.58 18.20 2.21
C TYR A 163 19.16 18.51 3.58
N ARG A 164 18.76 19.62 4.18
CA ARG A 164 19.08 19.96 5.55
C ARG A 164 17.84 19.82 6.42
N ILE A 165 17.91 19.03 7.48
CA ILE A 165 16.79 18.87 8.43
C ILE A 165 16.72 20.11 9.32
N ILE A 166 15.59 20.81 9.28
CA ILE A 166 15.38 22.05 10.06
C ILE A 166 14.65 21.73 11.37
N LYS A 167 13.58 20.89 11.28
CA LYS A 167 12.70 20.61 12.42
C LYS A 167 12.12 19.20 12.30
N ILE A 168 11.91 18.57 13.46
CA ILE A 168 11.26 17.25 13.60
C ILE A 168 10.15 17.42 14.64
N GLU A 169 8.94 16.97 14.27
CA GLU A 169 7.73 16.96 15.10
C GLU A 169 7.08 15.60 15.14
#